data_8117e0ae8f2e6e81e5e4c35e61dbee7d
#
_entry.id   8117e0ae8f2e6e81e5e4c35e61dbee7d
#
_cell.length_a   1.000
_cell.length_b   1.000
_cell.length_c   1.000
_cell.angle_alpha   90.00
_cell.angle_beta   90.00
_cell.angle_gamma   90.00
#
_symmetry.space_group_name_H-M   'P 1'
#
loop_
_entity.id
_entity.type
_entity.pdbx_description
1 polymer ?
#
loop_
_entity_poly.entity_id
_entity_poly.type
_entity_poly.pdbx_seq_one_letter_code
_entity_poly.pdbx_strand_id
1 'polypeptide(L)'
;MFGETSEEALLREIEEELKIDITDYKPLWLNECFFVHCKSTFHEIGMYYLVDISKTDFNHFEPEFELQEESRINTYCWLYIDKLDNYLLYPKFIKDEINNINDGFKLIITRE
;
A
#
# COMPACT_ATOMS: atom_id res chain seq x y z
N MET A 1 -4.70 -6.99 -12.48
CA MET A 1 -4.93 -7.90 -13.63
C MET A 1 -5.08 -7.10 -14.90
N PHE A 2 -4.76 -7.70 -16.00
CA PHE A 2 -4.97 -7.08 -17.29
C PHE A 2 -6.44 -6.71 -17.48
N GLY A 3 -6.68 -5.48 -17.94
CA GLY A 3 -8.04 -5.00 -18.16
C GLY A 3 -8.72 -4.37 -16.95
N GLU A 4 -8.07 -4.40 -15.78
CA GLU A 4 -8.58 -3.72 -14.58
C GLU A 4 -7.99 -2.31 -14.46
N THR A 5 -8.79 -1.37 -13.97
CA THR A 5 -8.26 -0.09 -13.52
C THR A 5 -7.53 -0.30 -12.18
N SER A 6 -6.69 0.67 -11.78
CA SER A 6 -6.03 0.59 -10.48
C SER A 6 -7.04 0.58 -9.33
N GLU A 7 -8.15 1.27 -9.48
CA GLU A 7 -9.24 1.29 -8.50
C GLU A 7 -9.91 -0.08 -8.38
N GLU A 8 -10.23 -0.71 -9.50
CA GLU A 8 -10.82 -2.05 -9.51
C GLU A 8 -9.88 -3.07 -8.89
N ALA A 9 -8.58 -2.97 -9.19
CA ALA A 9 -7.57 -3.85 -8.60
C ALA A 9 -7.49 -3.66 -7.08
N LEU A 10 -7.54 -2.42 -6.60
CA LEU A 10 -7.52 -2.11 -5.16
C LEU A 10 -8.68 -2.78 -4.44
N LEU A 11 -9.89 -2.62 -4.96
CA LEU A 11 -11.10 -3.19 -4.35
C LEU A 11 -11.03 -4.71 -4.31
N ARG A 12 -10.60 -5.34 -5.39
CA ARG A 12 -10.48 -6.78 -5.47
C ARG A 12 -9.42 -7.32 -4.51
N GLU A 13 -8.23 -6.72 -4.49
CA GLU A 13 -7.13 -7.19 -3.66
C GLU A 13 -7.42 -7.04 -2.17
N ILE A 14 -8.06 -5.96 -1.77
CA ILE A 14 -8.43 -5.77 -0.36
C ILE A 14 -9.48 -6.80 0.06
N GLU A 15 -10.46 -7.07 -0.80
CA GLU A 15 -11.45 -8.10 -0.52
C GLU A 15 -10.79 -9.48 -0.40
N GLU A 16 -9.89 -9.81 -1.32
CA GLU A 16 -9.21 -11.11 -1.31
C GLU A 16 -8.27 -11.26 -0.12
N GLU A 17 -7.50 -10.23 0.22
CA GLU A 17 -6.47 -10.30 1.26
C GLU A 17 -7.01 -10.04 2.65
N LEU A 18 -7.85 -9.03 2.82
CA LEU A 18 -8.33 -8.59 4.13
C LEU A 18 -9.78 -8.97 4.40
N LYS A 19 -10.49 -9.50 3.41
CA LYS A 19 -11.88 -9.95 3.51
C LYS A 19 -12.84 -8.85 3.93
N ILE A 20 -12.59 -7.63 3.47
CA ILE A 20 -13.47 -6.48 3.71
C ILE A 20 -13.80 -5.78 2.40
N ASP A 21 -14.95 -5.09 2.40
CA ASP A 21 -15.37 -4.24 1.29
C ASP A 21 -15.16 -2.79 1.70
N ILE A 22 -14.33 -2.07 0.95
CA ILE A 22 -14.07 -0.65 1.23
C ILE A 22 -14.96 0.23 0.36
N THR A 23 -15.39 1.35 0.91
CA THR A 23 -16.19 2.34 0.20
C THR A 23 -15.60 3.75 0.28
N ASP A 24 -14.69 3.98 1.22
CA ASP A 24 -14.09 5.29 1.45
C ASP A 24 -12.58 5.20 1.18
N TYR A 25 -12.18 5.68 0.01
CA TYR A 25 -10.77 5.66 -0.41
C TYR A 25 -10.54 6.76 -1.43
N LYS A 26 -9.29 7.19 -1.56
CA LYS A 26 -8.91 8.21 -2.55
C LYS A 26 -7.50 7.93 -3.07
N PRO A 27 -7.20 8.29 -4.34
CA PRO A 27 -5.83 8.24 -4.85
C PRO A 27 -4.95 9.18 -4.03
N LEU A 28 -3.78 8.69 -3.65
CA LEU A 28 -2.87 9.45 -2.82
C LEU A 28 -1.60 9.81 -3.56
N TRP A 29 -0.94 8.82 -4.15
CA TRP A 29 0.31 8.99 -4.88
C TRP A 29 0.35 8.17 -6.14
N LEU A 30 0.97 8.71 -7.19
CA LEU A 30 1.46 7.95 -8.33
C LEU A 30 2.97 7.91 -8.22
N ASN A 31 3.55 6.74 -8.04
CA ASN A 31 5.00 6.59 -7.94
C ASN A 31 5.56 6.03 -9.24
N GLU A 32 6.48 6.76 -9.82
CA GLU A 32 7.28 6.30 -10.95
C GLU A 32 8.67 5.97 -10.41
N CYS A 33 9.03 4.69 -10.43
CA CYS A 33 10.23 4.18 -9.78
C CYS A 33 11.18 3.55 -10.79
N PHE A 34 12.44 3.96 -10.73
CA PHE A 34 13.51 3.39 -11.54
C PHE A 34 14.48 2.66 -10.61
N PHE A 35 14.76 1.39 -10.87
CA PHE A 35 15.67 0.62 -10.03
C PHE A 35 16.38 -0.47 -10.83
N VAL A 36 17.43 -1.03 -10.22
CA VAL A 36 18.21 -2.13 -10.78
C VAL A 36 18.03 -3.35 -9.89
N HIS A 37 17.71 -4.48 -10.51
CA HIS A 37 17.59 -5.75 -9.80
C HIS A 37 18.17 -6.86 -10.68
N CYS A 38 19.07 -7.68 -10.12
CA CYS A 38 19.71 -8.77 -10.84
C CYS A 38 20.34 -8.32 -12.17
N LYS A 39 21.02 -7.18 -12.18
CA LYS A 39 21.68 -6.57 -13.33
C LYS A 39 20.75 -6.09 -14.43
N SER A 40 19.45 -6.11 -14.20
CA SER A 40 18.46 -5.56 -15.11
C SER A 40 17.90 -4.25 -14.57
N THR A 41 17.60 -3.31 -15.45
CA THR A 41 16.97 -2.05 -15.10
C THR A 41 15.46 -2.19 -15.20
N PHE A 42 14.77 -1.62 -14.23
CA PHE A 42 13.30 -1.66 -14.17
C PHE A 42 12.73 -0.27 -14.05
N HIS A 43 11.56 -0.11 -14.63
CA HIS A 43 10.76 1.10 -14.53
C HIS A 43 9.35 0.65 -14.15
N GLU A 44 8.93 0.96 -12.92
CA GLU A 44 7.63 0.58 -12.41
C GLU A 44 6.77 1.81 -12.13
N ILE A 45 5.47 1.67 -12.35
CA ILE A 45 4.49 2.68 -11.99
C ILE A 45 3.53 2.06 -10.99
N GLY A 46 3.45 2.66 -9.79
CA GLY A 46 2.55 2.21 -8.74
C GLY A 46 1.55 3.28 -8.37
N MET A 47 0.29 2.90 -8.25
CA MET A 47 -0.76 3.78 -7.77
C MET A 47 -1.06 3.45 -6.31
N TYR A 48 -0.98 4.46 -5.44
CA TYR A 48 -1.21 4.31 -4.00
C TYR A 48 -2.49 5.01 -3.60
N TYR A 49 -3.23 4.36 -2.74
CA TYR A 49 -4.52 4.87 -2.26
C TYR A 49 -4.51 5.00 -0.74
N LEU A 50 -5.19 6.02 -0.26
CA LEU A 50 -5.51 6.15 1.16
C LEU A 50 -6.89 5.56 1.38
N VAL A 51 -6.99 4.59 2.28
CA VAL A 51 -8.23 3.85 2.52
C VAL A 51 -8.66 4.06 3.96
N ASP A 52 -9.94 4.43 4.15
CA ASP A 52 -10.53 4.51 5.48
C ASP A 52 -11.23 3.19 5.79
N ILE A 53 -10.71 2.46 6.76
CA ILE A 53 -11.28 1.17 7.17
C ILE A 53 -12.24 1.28 8.34
N SER A 54 -12.46 2.48 8.89
CA SER A 54 -13.27 2.67 10.10
C SER A 54 -14.74 2.28 9.92
N LYS A 55 -15.23 2.29 8.68
CA LYS A 55 -16.62 1.93 8.35
C LYS A 55 -16.76 0.51 7.82
N THR A 56 -15.72 -0.31 7.98
CA THR A 56 -15.72 -1.70 7.52
C THR A 56 -15.77 -2.65 8.72
N ASP A 57 -15.89 -3.93 8.43
CA ASP A 57 -15.89 -4.99 9.46
C ASP A 57 -14.48 -5.39 9.90
N PHE A 58 -13.46 -4.65 9.46
CA PHE A 58 -12.08 -4.97 9.81
C PHE A 58 -11.88 -4.89 11.32
N ASN A 59 -11.34 -5.96 11.91
CA ASN A 59 -11.21 -6.08 13.36
C ASN A 59 -9.86 -6.65 13.82
N HIS A 60 -8.82 -6.56 12.99
CA HIS A 60 -7.49 -7.07 13.32
C HIS A 60 -6.59 -5.90 13.74
N PHE A 61 -6.63 -5.55 15.04
CA PHE A 61 -5.88 -4.41 15.57
C PHE A 61 -4.73 -4.81 16.47
N GLU A 62 -4.39 -6.09 16.53
CA GLU A 62 -3.19 -6.56 17.20
C GLU A 62 -1.96 -6.00 16.48
N PRO A 63 -0.84 -5.74 17.18
CA PRO A 63 0.35 -5.20 16.53
C PRO A 63 0.82 -6.02 15.32
N GLU A 64 0.61 -7.33 15.37
CA GLU A 64 0.90 -8.23 14.26
C GLU A 64 -0.20 -9.28 14.17
N PHE A 65 -0.65 -9.59 12.96
CA PHE A 65 -1.67 -10.60 12.75
C PHE A 65 -1.45 -11.30 11.41
N GLU A 66 -2.02 -12.50 11.28
CA GLU A 66 -1.90 -13.31 10.08
C GLU A 66 -3.29 -13.55 9.48
N LEU A 67 -3.36 -13.52 8.15
CA LEU A 67 -4.58 -13.87 7.41
C LEU A 67 -4.22 -14.86 6.32
N GLN A 68 -5.09 -15.85 6.14
CA GLN A 68 -4.89 -16.87 5.12
C GLN A 68 -5.57 -16.45 3.82
N GLU A 69 -4.82 -16.55 2.72
CA GLU A 69 -5.32 -16.32 1.37
C GLU A 69 -4.97 -17.53 0.53
N GLU A 70 -5.94 -18.33 0.17
CA GLU A 70 -5.75 -19.60 -0.57
C GLU A 70 -4.75 -20.51 0.15
N SER A 71 -3.61 -20.78 -0.48
CA SER A 71 -2.56 -21.63 0.09
C SER A 71 -1.48 -20.87 0.84
N ARG A 72 -1.62 -19.53 0.98
CA ARG A 72 -0.64 -18.65 1.60
C ARG A 72 -1.16 -18.11 2.91
N ILE A 73 -0.20 -17.83 3.80
CA ILE A 73 -0.46 -17.05 5.02
C ILE A 73 0.29 -15.74 4.87
N ASN A 74 -0.44 -14.64 4.92
CA ASN A 74 0.14 -13.29 4.86
C ASN A 74 0.23 -12.74 6.27
N THR A 75 1.38 -12.17 6.61
CA THR A 75 1.60 -11.53 7.90
C THR A 75 1.48 -10.02 7.74
N TYR A 76 0.71 -9.40 8.61
CA TYR A 76 0.45 -7.95 8.61
C TYR A 76 0.87 -7.38 9.94
N CYS A 77 1.34 -6.14 9.93
CA CYS A 77 1.68 -5.44 11.16
C CYS A 77 1.25 -3.98 11.08
N TRP A 78 0.88 -3.44 12.24
CA TRP A 78 0.62 -2.03 12.40
C TRP A 78 1.91 -1.31 12.76
N LEU A 79 2.16 -0.17 12.15
CA LEU A 79 3.35 0.64 12.43
C LEU A 79 2.92 2.02 12.91
N TYR A 80 3.60 2.53 13.93
CA TYR A 80 3.39 3.90 14.36
C TYR A 80 4.01 4.86 13.34
N ILE A 81 3.23 5.80 12.86
CA ILE A 81 3.67 6.77 11.84
C ILE A 81 4.88 7.58 12.32
N ASP A 82 4.90 7.96 13.59
CA ASP A 82 5.99 8.76 14.17
C ASP A 82 7.25 7.94 14.48
N LYS A 83 7.22 6.63 14.25
CA LYS A 83 8.35 5.73 14.53
C LYS A 83 8.78 4.94 13.31
N LEU A 84 8.42 5.38 12.10
CA LEU A 84 8.72 4.64 10.87
C LEU A 84 10.22 4.49 10.63
N ASP A 85 11.04 5.40 11.13
CA ASP A 85 12.50 5.29 10.98
C ASP A 85 13.09 4.08 11.71
N ASN A 86 12.34 3.49 12.63
CA ASN A 86 12.77 2.28 13.35
C ASN A 86 12.52 1.00 12.56
N TYR A 87 11.88 1.10 11.38
CA TYR A 87 11.51 -0.06 10.58
C TYR A 87 12.15 -0.01 9.20
N LEU A 88 12.39 -1.19 8.64
CA LEU A 88 12.80 -1.34 7.24
C LEU A 88 11.52 -1.37 6.39
N LEU A 89 11.10 -0.21 5.91
CA LEU A 89 9.85 -0.05 5.16
C LEU A 89 10.14 0.30 3.71
N TYR A 90 9.53 -0.44 2.80
CA TYR A 90 9.63 -0.19 1.37
C TYR A 90 8.24 0.01 0.76
N PRO A 91 8.10 0.86 -0.25
CA PRO A 91 9.14 1.72 -0.80
C PRO A 91 9.52 2.83 0.18
N LYS A 92 10.76 3.28 0.09
CA LYS A 92 11.33 4.23 1.07
C LYS A 92 10.64 5.58 1.10
N PHE A 93 10.07 6.03 -0.02
CA PHE A 93 9.44 7.34 -0.08
C PHE A 93 8.24 7.48 0.88
N ILE A 94 7.65 6.36 1.31
CA ILE A 94 6.51 6.38 2.24
C ILE A 94 6.88 7.11 3.53
N LYS A 95 8.10 6.90 4.04
CA LYS A 95 8.56 7.56 5.27
C LYS A 95 8.59 9.08 5.13
N ASP A 96 8.92 9.56 3.94
CA ASP A 96 9.01 11.00 3.68
C ASP A 96 7.66 11.63 3.42
N GLU A 97 6.74 10.90 2.78
CA GLU A 97 5.48 11.45 2.31
C GLU A 97 4.28 11.17 3.21
N ILE A 98 4.41 10.26 4.17
CA ILE A 98 3.26 9.85 4.99
C ILE A 98 2.65 11.00 5.80
N ASN A 99 3.46 12.00 6.18
CA ASN A 99 2.97 13.16 6.93
C ASN A 99 2.32 14.20 6.02
N ASN A 100 2.37 14.01 4.71
CA ASN A 100 1.84 14.96 3.72
C ASN A 100 0.59 14.42 3.03
N ILE A 101 -0.10 13.45 3.62
CA ILE A 101 -1.25 12.80 2.99
C ILE A 101 -2.44 13.72 2.76
N ASN A 102 -2.47 14.86 3.43
CA ASN A 102 -3.53 15.86 3.27
C ASN A 102 -3.22 16.90 2.19
N ASP A 103 -2.05 16.83 1.58
CA ASP A 103 -1.61 17.81 0.57
C ASP A 103 -2.19 17.53 -0.82
N GLY A 104 -3.06 16.53 -0.95
CA GLY A 104 -3.65 16.15 -2.22
C GLY A 104 -2.84 15.11 -2.98
N PHE A 105 -3.31 14.77 -4.16
CA PHE A 105 -2.65 13.77 -5.02
C PHE A 105 -1.30 14.29 -5.49
N LYS A 106 -0.29 13.41 -5.47
CA LYS A 106 1.09 13.79 -5.80
C LYS A 106 1.76 12.74 -6.68
N LEU A 107 2.48 13.22 -7.69
CA LEU A 107 3.38 12.40 -8.49
C LEU A 107 4.75 12.35 -7.78
N ILE A 108 5.22 11.13 -7.52
CA ILE A 108 6.51 10.92 -6.84
C ILE A 108 7.41 10.11 -7.75
N ILE A 109 8.59 10.65 -8.07
CA ILE A 109 9.56 9.98 -8.92
C ILE A 109 10.73 9.56 -8.05
N THR A 110 11.07 8.26 -8.07
CA THR A 110 12.17 7.73 -7.28
C THR A 110 13.16 6.98 -8.16
N ARG A 111 14.43 7.08 -7.80
CA ARG A 111 15.53 6.35 -8.46
C ARG A 111 16.34 5.65 -7.38
N GLU A 112 16.32 4.35 -7.42
CA GLU A 112 16.98 3.51 -6.42
C GLU A 112 18.10 2.69 -7.01
#